data_b3a55a2085bb5d2e59983df717a29264
#
_entry.id   b3a55a2085bb5d2e59983df717a29264
#
_cell.length_a   1.000
_cell.length_b   1.000
_cell.length_c   1.000
_cell.angle_alpha   90.00
_cell.angle_beta   90.00
_cell.angle_gamma   90.00
#
_symmetry.space_group_name_H-M   'P 1'
#
loop_
_entity.id
_entity.type
_entity.pdbx_description
1 polymer ?
#
loop_
_entity_poly.entity_id
_entity_poly.type
_entity_poly.pdbx_seq_one_letter_code
_entity_poly.pdbx_strand_id
1 'polypeptide(L)'
;MFEPIKLSDSIEDGIRKASFKTSDAVCSIQIDIELEGDTIRSLQYTKGCHGNTQGIASLCAGMKAADVIARLSGIDCKARGTSCPDQLARALRQLL
;
A
#
# COMPACT_ATOMS: atom_id res chain seq x y z
N MET A 1 -3.41 11.71 -10.62
CA MET A 1 -2.46 12.72 -10.10
C MET A 1 -1.58 12.18 -8.96
N PHE A 2 -2.17 11.49 -8.00
CA PHE A 2 -1.42 10.97 -6.85
C PHE A 2 -1.15 9.47 -6.94
N GLU A 3 -1.18 8.89 -8.14
CA GLU A 3 -1.00 7.44 -8.27
C GLU A 3 0.43 7.01 -7.95
N PRO A 4 0.61 5.96 -7.14
CA PRO A 4 1.95 5.40 -6.94
C PRO A 4 2.44 4.74 -8.22
N ILE A 5 3.75 4.69 -8.38
CA ILE A 5 4.40 4.13 -9.57
C ILE A 5 4.87 2.73 -9.25
N LYS A 6 4.41 1.74 -10.01
CA LYS A 6 4.84 0.35 -9.81
C LYS A 6 6.29 0.20 -10.27
N LEU A 7 7.14 -0.20 -9.32
CA LEU A 7 8.57 -0.41 -9.56
C LEU A 7 8.88 -1.84 -9.94
N SER A 8 8.16 -2.80 -9.36
CA SER A 8 8.35 -4.22 -9.64
C SER A 8 7.08 -4.99 -9.33
N ASP A 9 6.91 -6.14 -9.97
CA ASP A 9 5.74 -7.00 -9.78
C ASP A 9 6.12 -8.40 -10.29
N SER A 10 6.19 -9.36 -9.38
CA SER A 10 6.57 -10.73 -9.73
C SER A 10 5.79 -11.72 -8.88
N ILE A 11 5.71 -12.97 -9.34
CA ILE A 11 5.07 -14.06 -8.62
C ILE A 11 6.09 -15.16 -8.43
N GLU A 12 6.30 -15.58 -7.17
CA GLU A 12 7.17 -16.70 -6.81
C GLU A 12 6.45 -17.59 -5.81
N ASP A 13 6.38 -18.88 -6.10
CA ASP A 13 5.76 -19.88 -5.22
C ASP A 13 4.33 -19.51 -4.79
N GLY A 14 3.57 -18.90 -5.71
CA GLY A 14 2.20 -18.48 -5.44
C GLY A 14 2.08 -17.16 -4.68
N ILE A 15 3.19 -16.52 -4.35
CA ILE A 15 3.20 -15.22 -3.66
C ILE A 15 3.55 -14.13 -4.67
N ARG A 16 2.66 -13.15 -4.78
CA ARG A 16 2.89 -11.97 -5.63
C ARG A 16 3.61 -10.91 -4.79
N LYS A 17 4.73 -10.43 -5.30
CA LYS A 17 5.53 -9.39 -4.65
C LYS A 17 5.57 -8.19 -5.57
N ALA A 18 5.14 -7.05 -5.05
CA ALA A 18 5.12 -5.81 -5.81
C ALA A 18 5.67 -4.67 -4.98
N SER A 19 6.35 -3.74 -5.63
CA SER A 19 6.89 -2.54 -4.99
C SER A 19 6.41 -1.32 -5.73
N PHE A 20 6.05 -0.28 -4.99
CA PHE A 20 5.54 0.96 -5.53
C PHE A 20 6.27 2.15 -4.94
N LYS A 21 6.62 3.11 -5.80
CA LYS A 21 7.07 4.41 -5.34
C LYS A 21 5.84 5.25 -5.03
N THR A 22 5.75 5.78 -3.82
CA THR A 22 4.61 6.60 -3.40
C THR A 22 4.71 8.02 -3.97
N SER A 23 3.57 8.73 -3.98
CA SER A 23 3.50 10.12 -4.38
C SER A 23 4.37 11.00 -3.46
N ASP A 24 4.94 12.06 -4.01
CA ASP A 24 5.71 13.04 -3.24
C ASP A 24 4.84 13.80 -2.23
N ALA A 25 3.52 13.68 -2.33
CA ALA A 25 2.60 14.33 -1.40
C ALA A 25 2.53 13.63 -0.04
N VAL A 26 3.17 12.46 0.13
CA VAL A 26 3.16 11.72 1.39
C VAL A 26 4.57 11.56 1.95
N CYS A 27 4.64 11.22 3.24
CA CYS A 27 5.93 11.08 3.94
C CYS A 27 6.70 9.82 3.57
N SER A 28 5.99 8.73 3.25
CA SER A 28 6.64 7.49 2.81
C SER A 28 7.17 7.65 1.39
N ILE A 29 8.16 6.84 1.02
CA ILE A 29 8.74 6.88 -0.33
C ILE A 29 8.48 5.61 -1.12
N GLN A 30 8.18 4.50 -0.44
CA GLN A 30 7.96 3.21 -1.11
C GLN A 30 7.06 2.32 -0.28
N ILE A 31 6.27 1.49 -0.96
CA ILE A 31 5.48 0.44 -0.33
C ILE A 31 5.83 -0.88 -1.00
N ASP A 32 6.17 -1.89 -0.20
CA ASP A 32 6.42 -3.24 -0.66
C ASP A 32 5.27 -4.12 -0.18
N ILE A 33 4.63 -4.84 -1.09
CA ILE A 33 3.42 -5.61 -0.82
C ILE A 33 3.61 -7.06 -1.23
N GLU A 34 3.21 -8.01 -0.36
CA GLU A 34 3.13 -9.42 -0.71
C GLU A 34 1.68 -9.87 -0.62
N LEU A 35 1.19 -10.46 -1.71
CA LEU A 35 -0.17 -11.00 -1.80
C LEU A 35 -0.13 -12.51 -1.99
N GLU A 36 -1.03 -13.21 -1.30
CA GLU A 36 -1.30 -14.61 -1.55
C GLU A 36 -2.74 -14.72 -2.01
N GLY A 37 -2.95 -14.91 -3.31
CA GLY A 37 -4.26 -14.78 -3.90
C GLY A 37 -4.77 -13.34 -3.77
N ASP A 38 -5.91 -13.17 -3.12
CA ASP A 38 -6.51 -11.85 -2.87
C ASP A 38 -6.25 -11.33 -1.45
N THR A 39 -5.41 -12.04 -0.68
CA THR A 39 -5.13 -11.71 0.73
C THR A 39 -3.75 -11.10 0.86
N ILE A 40 -3.65 -10.04 1.65
CA ILE A 40 -2.37 -9.42 1.95
C ILE A 40 -1.61 -10.32 2.91
N ARG A 41 -0.45 -10.80 2.50
CA ARG A 41 0.42 -11.59 3.34
C ARG A 41 1.27 -10.70 4.23
N SER A 42 1.85 -9.65 3.65
CA SER A 42 2.61 -8.66 4.39
C SER A 42 2.72 -7.39 3.57
N LEU A 43 3.03 -6.29 4.22
CA LEU A 43 3.41 -5.07 3.53
C LEU A 43 4.37 -4.27 4.41
N GLN A 44 5.15 -3.42 3.78
CA GLN A 44 6.13 -2.61 4.47
C GLN A 44 6.27 -1.27 3.77
N TYR A 45 6.27 -0.20 4.55
CA TYR A 45 6.57 1.13 4.05
C TYR A 45 8.04 1.43 4.26
N THR A 46 8.65 2.13 3.31
CA THR A 46 9.96 2.72 3.50
C THR A 46 9.75 4.19 3.82
N LYS A 47 10.24 4.63 4.97
CA LYS A 47 10.03 5.98 5.52
C LYS A 47 8.56 6.24 5.83
N GLY A 48 8.23 7.44 6.24
CA GLY A 48 6.90 7.83 6.66
C GLY A 48 6.79 7.96 8.16
N CYS A 49 5.58 8.16 8.66
CA CYS A 49 5.31 8.24 10.10
C CYS A 49 5.46 6.83 10.68
N HIS A 50 6.54 6.59 11.41
CA HIS A 50 6.95 5.25 11.84
C HIS A 50 5.82 4.46 12.52
N GLY A 51 5.16 5.04 13.52
CA GLY A 51 4.07 4.37 14.21
C GLY A 51 2.87 4.12 13.30
N ASN A 52 2.50 5.09 12.49
CA ASN A 52 1.35 4.99 11.59
C ASN A 52 1.55 3.94 10.51
N THR A 53 2.71 3.93 9.86
CA THR A 53 2.98 2.96 8.80
C THR A 53 3.13 1.55 9.34
N GLN A 54 3.73 1.36 10.51
CA GLN A 54 3.77 0.06 11.18
C GLN A 54 2.38 -0.42 11.56
N GLY A 55 1.54 0.47 12.08
CA GLY A 55 0.16 0.12 12.44
C GLY A 55 -0.64 -0.33 11.24
N ILE A 56 -0.55 0.38 10.14
CA ILE A 56 -1.23 0.00 8.89
C ILE A 56 -0.75 -1.37 8.42
N ALA A 57 0.56 -1.59 8.39
CA ALA A 57 1.14 -2.86 7.95
C ALA A 57 0.65 -4.01 8.83
N SER A 58 0.60 -3.82 10.14
CA SER A 58 0.15 -4.83 11.08
C SER A 58 -1.34 -5.13 10.93
N LEU A 59 -2.17 -4.11 10.78
CA LEU A 59 -3.62 -4.28 10.63
C LEU A 59 -4.00 -4.95 9.31
N CYS A 60 -3.29 -4.65 8.24
CA CYS A 60 -3.64 -5.14 6.91
C CYS A 60 -3.16 -6.57 6.66
N ALA A 61 -2.18 -7.07 7.41
CA ALA A 61 -1.71 -8.44 7.25
C ALA A 61 -2.85 -9.41 7.52
N GLY A 62 -3.14 -10.29 6.57
CA GLY A 62 -4.24 -11.24 6.64
C GLY A 62 -5.57 -10.71 6.12
N MET A 63 -5.67 -9.42 5.77
CA MET A 63 -6.90 -8.86 5.20
C MET A 63 -6.95 -9.09 3.70
N LYS A 64 -8.16 -9.16 3.16
CA LYS A 64 -8.34 -9.15 1.70
C LYS A 64 -8.00 -7.78 1.14
N ALA A 65 -7.30 -7.75 0.02
CA ALA A 65 -6.90 -6.51 -0.62
C ALA A 65 -8.12 -5.61 -0.93
N ALA A 66 -9.23 -6.21 -1.38
CA ALA A 66 -10.45 -5.45 -1.66
C ALA A 66 -10.99 -4.72 -0.43
N ASP A 67 -10.91 -5.34 0.75
CA ASP A 67 -11.36 -4.73 2.00
C ASP A 67 -10.46 -3.56 2.40
N VAL A 68 -9.16 -3.71 2.21
CA VAL A 68 -8.21 -2.63 2.49
C VAL A 68 -8.45 -1.45 1.56
N ILE A 69 -8.67 -1.72 0.28
CA ILE A 69 -9.00 -0.67 -0.69
C ILE A 69 -10.25 0.10 -0.25
N ALA A 70 -11.30 -0.64 0.14
CA ALA A 70 -12.56 -0.02 0.53
C ALA A 70 -12.40 0.87 1.77
N ARG A 71 -11.57 0.46 2.72
CA ARG A 71 -11.41 1.18 3.98
C ARG A 71 -10.44 2.35 3.91
N LEU A 72 -9.40 2.24 3.09
CA LEU A 72 -8.33 3.24 3.09
C LEU A 72 -8.40 4.23 1.94
N SER A 73 -9.20 3.95 0.91
CA SER A 73 -9.32 4.86 -0.24
C SER A 73 -9.87 6.19 0.18
N GLY A 74 -9.23 7.27 -0.29
CA GLY A 74 -9.71 8.62 -0.05
C GLY A 74 -9.31 9.22 1.28
N ILE A 75 -8.58 8.49 2.13
CA ILE A 75 -8.07 9.07 3.37
C ILE A 75 -7.05 10.14 3.02
N ASP A 76 -7.30 11.35 3.50
CA ASP A 76 -6.47 12.51 3.18
C ASP A 76 -5.64 12.92 4.40
N CYS A 77 -4.42 13.34 4.16
CA CYS A 77 -3.53 13.83 5.20
C CYS A 77 -3.34 15.33 5.06
N LYS A 78 -3.95 16.10 5.95
CA LYS A 78 -3.80 17.56 6.02
C LYS A 78 -4.11 18.25 4.68
N ALA A 79 -5.18 17.84 4.03
CA ALA A 79 -5.66 18.41 2.76
C ALA A 79 -4.64 18.31 1.61
N ARG A 80 -3.78 17.29 1.64
CA ARG A 80 -2.78 17.06 0.57
C ARG A 80 -3.36 16.35 -0.65
N GLY A 81 -4.56 15.80 -0.54
CA GLY A 81 -5.21 15.03 -1.61
C GLY A 81 -4.97 13.54 -1.55
N THR A 82 -4.05 13.07 -0.72
CA THR A 82 -3.74 11.67 -0.50
C THR A 82 -3.04 11.48 0.85
N SER A 83 -2.74 10.25 1.19
CA SER A 83 -2.08 9.89 2.44
C SER A 83 -1.35 8.57 2.26
N CYS A 84 -0.53 8.16 3.23
CA CYS A 84 0.10 6.84 3.17
C CYS A 84 -0.92 5.71 3.08
N PRO A 85 -2.03 5.71 3.87
CA PRO A 85 -3.08 4.71 3.68
C PRO A 85 -3.74 4.76 2.30
N ASP A 86 -4.04 5.95 1.78
CA ASP A 86 -4.64 6.10 0.46
C ASP A 86 -3.68 5.62 -0.63
N GLN A 87 -2.38 5.86 -0.49
CA GLN A 87 -1.38 5.37 -1.43
C GLN A 87 -1.37 3.84 -1.46
N LEU A 88 -1.53 3.18 -0.32
CA LEU A 88 -1.65 1.72 -0.28
C LEU A 88 -2.88 1.25 -1.05
N ALA A 89 -4.03 1.90 -0.84
CA ALA A 89 -5.26 1.55 -1.56
C ALA A 89 -5.07 1.70 -3.07
N ARG A 90 -4.43 2.77 -3.51
CA ARG A 90 -4.17 3.00 -4.94
C ARG A 90 -3.21 1.96 -5.52
N ALA A 91 -2.18 1.58 -4.75
CA ALA A 91 -1.25 0.53 -5.17
C ALA A 91 -1.97 -0.82 -5.30
N LEU A 92 -2.80 -1.18 -4.33
CA LEU A 92 -3.56 -2.42 -4.38
C LEU A 92 -4.52 -2.48 -5.56
N ARG A 93 -5.15 -1.35 -5.91
CA ARG A 93 -6.03 -1.30 -7.09
C ARG A 93 -5.28 -1.65 -8.37
N GLN A 94 -4.01 -1.28 -8.48
CA GLN A 94 -3.21 -1.60 -9.65
C GLN A 94 -2.88 -3.10 -9.72
N LEU A 95 -2.99 -3.82 -8.62
CA LEU A 95 -2.70 -5.24 -8.55
C LEU A 95 -3.93 -6.12 -8.74
N LEU A 96 -5.13 -5.57 -8.68
CA LEU A 96 -6.39 -6.34 -8.78
C LEU A 96 -7.05 -6.28 -10.15
#